data_005b99babb96d4497fe0673683314742
#
_entry.id   005b99babb96d4497fe0673683314742
#
_cell.length_a   1.000
_cell.length_b   1.000
_cell.length_c   1.000
_cell.angle_alpha   90.00
_cell.angle_beta   90.00
_cell.angle_gamma   90.00
#
_symmetry.space_group_name_H-M   'P 1'
#
loop_
_entity.id
_entity.type
_entity.pdbx_description
1 polymer ?
#
loop_
_entity_poly.entity_id
_entity_poly.type
_entity_poly.pdbx_seq_one_letter_code
_entity_poly.pdbx_strand_id
1 'polypeptide(L)'
;MPKIYKLFVALIIAFLPLTSFCNKQPLVSLQCEYLSNPLGIDVEHPRLMWHMNSKKPQQQQAYRIIVANSLEELNTDSALVWDSGKIKADDQMVYYEGAPLMAHKRYYWKVEIWTAGKKIVSKPTWFETAKIASSDWKASWITDTHDKEFEPSPRFRKVFNAQKPIAEARCYISGLGYYQLYMNGEIIGKSSLNPGFTDYSKRVLYNTYDVTEALQKGTNCIGVQLGNGWFNEQTATVWCFH
;
A
#
# COMPACT_ATOMS: atom_id res chain seq x y z
N MET A 1 22.28 37.34 67.29
CA MET A 1 22.52 35.97 66.80
C MET A 1 21.36 35.58 65.86
N PRO A 2 21.54 35.49 64.56
CA PRO A 2 20.49 35.09 63.69
C PRO A 2 20.45 33.57 63.55
N LYS A 3 19.27 32.99 63.68
CA LYS A 3 19.00 31.54 63.50
C LYS A 3 18.99 31.20 62.01
N ILE A 4 19.91 30.29 61.58
CA ILE A 4 19.98 29.74 60.22
C ILE A 4 18.99 28.58 60.11
N TYR A 5 17.91 28.75 59.32
CA TYR A 5 17.02 27.66 58.95
C TYR A 5 17.62 26.89 57.77
N LYS A 6 18.00 25.61 57.96
CA LYS A 6 18.40 24.70 56.93
C LYS A 6 17.14 24.17 56.22
N LEU A 7 16.96 24.61 54.99
CA LEU A 7 15.89 24.11 54.11
C LEU A 7 16.37 22.80 53.50
N PHE A 8 15.79 21.67 53.91
CA PHE A 8 15.98 20.39 53.27
C PHE A 8 15.04 20.30 52.05
N VAL A 9 15.56 20.42 50.83
CA VAL A 9 14.84 20.14 49.61
C VAL A 9 14.94 18.63 49.37
N ALA A 10 13.86 17.91 49.62
CA ALA A 10 13.74 16.50 49.26
C ALA A 10 13.43 16.36 47.73
N LEU A 11 14.41 15.93 46.99
CA LEU A 11 14.26 15.64 45.57
C LEU A 11 13.50 14.29 45.41
N ILE A 12 12.20 14.33 45.16
CA ILE A 12 11.40 13.14 44.84
C ILE A 12 11.65 12.82 43.37
N ILE A 13 12.53 11.87 43.11
CA ILE A 13 12.69 11.27 41.74
C ILE A 13 11.52 10.30 41.56
N ALA A 14 10.49 10.75 40.83
CA ALA A 14 9.42 9.88 40.39
C ALA A 14 9.94 8.89 39.35
N PHE A 15 10.15 7.65 39.75
CA PHE A 15 10.38 6.54 38.86
C PHE A 15 9.07 6.25 38.06
N LEU A 16 8.91 6.86 36.89
CA LEU A 16 7.89 6.43 35.95
C LEU A 16 8.34 5.07 35.38
N PRO A 17 7.54 4.02 35.53
CA PRO A 17 7.86 2.75 34.85
C PRO A 17 7.77 3.00 33.34
N LEU A 18 8.91 2.90 32.66
CA LEU A 18 8.96 2.76 31.22
C LEU A 18 8.26 1.44 30.87
N THR A 19 6.96 1.50 30.64
CA THR A 19 6.23 0.38 30.04
C THR A 19 6.74 0.23 28.60
N SER A 20 7.74 -0.63 28.44
CA SER A 20 8.16 -1.11 27.13
C SER A 20 6.93 -1.76 26.49
N PHE A 21 6.32 -1.07 25.53
CA PHE A 21 5.31 -1.68 24.66
C PHE A 21 6.03 -2.76 23.83
N CYS A 22 6.12 -3.94 24.39
CA CYS A 22 6.50 -5.13 23.64
C CYS A 22 5.41 -5.35 22.59
N ASN A 23 5.66 -4.88 21.38
CA ASN A 23 4.76 -5.08 20.25
C ASN A 23 4.82 -6.58 19.90
N LYS A 24 3.97 -7.39 20.56
CA LYS A 24 3.88 -8.82 20.29
C LYS A 24 3.50 -8.99 18.83
N GLN A 25 4.41 -9.51 18.03
CA GLN A 25 4.12 -9.87 16.65
C GLN A 25 2.87 -10.78 16.61
N PRO A 26 1.97 -10.56 15.65
CA PRO A 26 0.78 -11.40 15.52
C PRO A 26 1.20 -12.86 15.29
N LEU A 27 0.44 -13.80 15.82
CA LEU A 27 0.69 -15.24 15.64
C LEU A 27 0.67 -15.65 14.15
N VAL A 28 -0.06 -14.91 13.34
CA VAL A 28 -0.15 -15.08 11.89
C VAL A 28 -0.02 -13.70 11.24
N SER A 29 0.94 -13.54 10.34
CA SER A 29 1.05 -12.37 9.46
C SER A 29 0.48 -12.69 8.09
N LEU A 30 -0.24 -11.73 7.51
CA LEU A 30 -0.94 -11.85 6.24
C LEU A 30 -0.32 -10.92 5.21
N GLN A 31 -0.23 -11.38 3.96
CA GLN A 31 0.26 -10.62 2.82
C GLN A 31 -0.61 -10.89 1.59
N CYS A 32 -0.77 -9.87 0.75
CA CYS A 32 -1.34 -9.99 -0.59
C CYS A 32 -0.28 -9.53 -1.58
N GLU A 33 0.04 -10.34 -2.59
CA GLU A 33 1.11 -10.08 -3.56
C GLU A 33 2.44 -9.70 -2.89
N TYR A 34 2.84 -10.45 -1.83
CA TYR A 34 4.04 -10.25 -1.00
C TYR A 34 4.07 -8.95 -0.20
N LEU A 35 3.00 -8.17 -0.18
CA LEU A 35 2.90 -6.89 0.51
C LEU A 35 1.90 -6.94 1.66
N SER A 36 2.14 -6.16 2.71
CA SER A 36 1.19 -5.98 3.81
C SER A 36 0.30 -4.77 3.52
N ASN A 37 -1.02 -4.98 3.48
CA ASN A 37 -2.00 -3.95 3.19
C ASN A 37 -1.70 -3.18 1.90
N PRO A 38 -1.51 -3.87 0.76
CA PRO A 38 -1.14 -3.19 -0.47
C PRO A 38 -2.26 -2.34 -1.02
N LEU A 39 -1.88 -1.18 -1.56
CA LEU A 39 -2.65 -0.40 -2.51
C LEU A 39 -2.27 -0.82 -3.93
N GLY A 40 -3.23 -0.80 -4.83
CA GLY A 40 -2.90 -0.91 -6.23
C GLY A 40 -2.77 -2.33 -6.78
N ILE A 41 -3.47 -3.31 -6.19
CA ILE A 41 -3.55 -4.66 -6.76
C ILE A 41 -4.33 -4.60 -8.08
N ASP A 42 -3.69 -5.04 -9.16
CA ASP A 42 -4.21 -4.98 -10.54
C ASP A 42 -4.33 -6.35 -11.21
N VAL A 43 -4.28 -7.42 -10.43
CA VAL A 43 -4.48 -8.79 -10.90
C VAL A 43 -5.83 -9.33 -10.46
N GLU A 44 -6.49 -10.11 -11.32
CA GLU A 44 -7.82 -10.68 -11.07
C GLU A 44 -7.80 -11.74 -9.95
N HIS A 45 -6.71 -12.49 -9.85
CA HIS A 45 -6.51 -13.56 -8.88
C HIS A 45 -5.25 -13.31 -8.04
N PRO A 46 -5.29 -12.35 -7.09
CA PRO A 46 -4.12 -12.03 -6.28
C PRO A 46 -3.74 -13.20 -5.37
N ARG A 47 -2.44 -13.31 -5.11
CA ARG A 47 -1.91 -14.28 -4.15
C ARG A 47 -2.16 -13.80 -2.73
N LEU A 48 -2.88 -14.59 -1.97
CA LEU A 48 -3.07 -14.41 -0.53
C LEU A 48 -2.12 -15.35 0.21
N MET A 49 -1.33 -14.77 1.10
CA MET A 49 -0.23 -15.47 1.75
C MET A 49 -0.30 -15.24 3.26
N TRP A 50 0.13 -16.24 4.02
CA TRP A 50 0.24 -16.11 5.47
C TRP A 50 1.47 -16.82 6.00
N HIS A 51 1.95 -16.33 7.12
CA HIS A 51 3.06 -16.91 7.82
C HIS A 51 2.75 -17.06 9.31
N MET A 52 2.99 -18.24 9.87
CA MET A 52 2.81 -18.49 11.29
C MET A 52 4.06 -18.11 12.07
N ASN A 53 3.97 -17.05 12.86
CA ASN A 53 5.06 -16.52 13.70
C ASN A 53 5.11 -17.26 15.04
N SER A 54 5.32 -18.57 15.03
CA SER A 54 5.39 -19.39 16.24
C SER A 54 6.83 -19.71 16.61
N LYS A 55 7.17 -19.57 17.90
CA LYS A 55 8.47 -19.98 18.43
C LYS A 55 8.68 -21.50 18.38
N LYS A 56 7.60 -22.26 18.34
CA LYS A 56 7.62 -23.72 18.19
C LYS A 56 7.06 -24.07 16.81
N PRO A 57 7.72 -24.94 16.05
CA PRO A 57 7.21 -25.41 14.77
C PRO A 57 5.77 -25.93 14.95
N GLN A 58 4.84 -25.41 14.17
CA GLN A 58 3.47 -25.88 14.12
C GLN A 58 3.18 -26.26 12.67
N GLN A 59 2.90 -27.52 12.44
CA GLN A 59 2.53 -27.98 11.12
C GLN A 59 1.06 -27.65 10.86
N GLN A 60 0.80 -26.92 9.78
CA GLN A 60 -0.53 -26.68 9.28
C GLN A 60 -1.09 -27.99 8.70
N GLN A 61 -2.34 -28.26 8.97
CA GLN A 61 -3.07 -29.41 8.44
C GLN A 61 -4.23 -29.01 7.54
N ALA A 62 -4.75 -27.80 7.73
CA ALA A 62 -5.82 -27.24 6.93
C ALA A 62 -5.83 -25.71 7.07
N TYR A 63 -6.47 -25.06 6.11
CA TYR A 63 -6.75 -23.61 6.15
C TYR A 63 -8.18 -23.33 5.65
N ARG A 64 -8.66 -22.11 5.93
CA ARG A 64 -9.85 -21.49 5.31
C ARG A 64 -9.57 -20.01 5.15
N ILE A 65 -9.75 -19.49 3.94
CA ILE A 65 -9.63 -18.08 3.63
C ILE A 65 -11.02 -17.48 3.54
N ILE A 66 -11.19 -16.30 4.11
CA ILE A 66 -12.45 -15.57 4.10
C ILE A 66 -12.16 -14.15 3.66
N VAL A 67 -12.89 -13.68 2.64
CA VAL A 67 -12.77 -12.32 2.08
C VAL A 67 -14.14 -11.66 2.07
N ALA A 68 -14.22 -10.40 2.48
CA ALA A 68 -15.43 -9.60 2.56
C ALA A 68 -15.21 -8.14 2.13
N ASN A 69 -16.28 -7.40 1.92
CA ASN A 69 -16.20 -5.97 1.55
C ASN A 69 -16.01 -5.05 2.75
N SER A 70 -16.26 -5.53 3.96
CA SER A 70 -16.11 -4.77 5.20
C SER A 70 -15.61 -5.64 6.33
N LEU A 71 -15.06 -5.00 7.39
CA LEU A 71 -14.70 -5.69 8.62
C LEU A 71 -15.91 -6.29 9.34
N GLU A 72 -17.07 -5.65 9.25
CA GLU A 72 -18.29 -6.14 9.84
C GLU A 72 -18.73 -7.46 9.20
N GLU A 73 -18.83 -7.51 7.88
CA GLU A 73 -19.13 -8.72 7.11
C GLU A 73 -18.12 -9.83 7.38
N LEU A 74 -16.82 -9.49 7.45
CA LEU A 74 -15.76 -10.45 7.74
C LEU A 74 -15.87 -11.03 9.15
N ASN A 75 -16.29 -10.24 10.15
CA ASN A 75 -16.41 -10.69 11.53
C ASN A 75 -17.66 -11.52 11.77
N THR A 76 -18.72 -11.26 11.05
CA THR A 76 -20.00 -11.98 11.14
C THR A 76 -20.09 -13.17 10.18
N ASP A 77 -19.07 -13.38 9.34
CA ASP A 77 -19.07 -14.34 8.23
C ASP A 77 -20.35 -14.21 7.35
N SER A 78 -20.81 -12.96 7.12
CA SER A 78 -21.98 -12.64 6.31
C SER A 78 -21.61 -11.89 5.04
N ALA A 79 -22.39 -12.07 3.97
CA ALA A 79 -22.18 -11.39 2.68
C ALA A 79 -20.74 -11.49 2.14
N LEU A 80 -20.12 -12.67 2.30
CA LEU A 80 -18.74 -12.91 1.93
C LEU A 80 -18.54 -12.80 0.43
N VAL A 81 -17.44 -12.19 0.01
CA VAL A 81 -16.98 -12.15 -1.38
C VAL A 81 -16.36 -13.50 -1.75
N TRP A 82 -15.65 -14.11 -0.79
CA TRP A 82 -15.10 -15.43 -0.94
C TRP A 82 -14.97 -16.16 0.41
N ASP A 83 -15.30 -17.42 0.38
CA ASP A 83 -15.03 -18.38 1.44
C ASP A 83 -14.47 -19.65 0.77
N SER A 84 -13.22 -19.95 0.99
CA SER A 84 -12.58 -21.15 0.42
C SER A 84 -13.12 -22.45 1.00
N GLY A 85 -13.91 -22.38 2.07
CA GLY A 85 -14.17 -23.53 2.89
C GLY A 85 -12.90 -24.07 3.58
N LYS A 86 -13.03 -25.13 4.34
CA LYS A 86 -11.89 -25.78 4.99
C LYS A 86 -11.17 -26.71 4.01
N ILE A 87 -9.97 -26.34 3.61
CA ILE A 87 -9.10 -27.10 2.70
C ILE A 87 -8.03 -27.81 3.52
N LYS A 88 -7.89 -29.14 3.33
CA LYS A 88 -6.84 -29.95 3.96
C LYS A 88 -5.57 -29.84 3.14
N ALA A 89 -4.69 -28.93 3.51
CA ALA A 89 -3.40 -28.69 2.89
C ALA A 89 -2.48 -27.91 3.84
N ASP A 90 -1.20 -27.93 3.57
CA ASP A 90 -0.16 -27.18 4.30
C ASP A 90 0.34 -25.95 3.53
N ASP A 91 -0.26 -25.64 2.37
CA ASP A 91 0.01 -24.45 1.61
C ASP A 91 -0.20 -23.19 2.45
N GLN A 92 0.71 -22.22 2.28
CA GLN A 92 0.65 -20.89 2.92
C GLN A 92 0.57 -19.75 1.88
N MET A 93 0.29 -20.10 0.64
CA MET A 93 0.04 -19.19 -0.46
C MET A 93 -1.04 -19.80 -1.36
N VAL A 94 -2.08 -19.01 -1.63
CA VAL A 94 -3.22 -19.43 -2.44
C VAL A 94 -3.63 -18.28 -3.34
N TYR A 95 -4.02 -18.59 -4.56
CA TYR A 95 -4.65 -17.60 -5.44
C TYR A 95 -6.10 -17.36 -4.99
N TYR A 96 -6.53 -16.11 -5.07
CA TYR A 96 -7.92 -15.77 -4.84
C TYR A 96 -8.80 -16.39 -5.94
N GLU A 97 -9.84 -17.12 -5.54
CA GLU A 97 -10.76 -17.82 -6.44
C GLU A 97 -12.24 -17.45 -6.17
N GLY A 98 -12.46 -16.28 -5.55
CA GLY A 98 -13.80 -15.79 -5.26
C GLY A 98 -14.46 -15.09 -6.44
N ALA A 99 -15.53 -14.35 -6.15
CA ALA A 99 -16.20 -13.53 -7.15
C ALA A 99 -15.23 -12.49 -7.77
N PRO A 100 -15.41 -12.08 -9.04
CA PRO A 100 -14.56 -11.10 -9.70
C PRO A 100 -14.37 -9.85 -8.85
N LEU A 101 -13.10 -9.44 -8.68
CA LEU A 101 -12.76 -8.25 -7.93
C LEU A 101 -13.12 -6.99 -8.73
N MET A 102 -13.70 -6.02 -8.06
CA MET A 102 -14.00 -4.72 -8.65
C MET A 102 -12.78 -3.81 -8.56
N ALA A 103 -12.56 -2.95 -9.56
CA ALA A 103 -11.53 -1.93 -9.53
C ALA A 103 -11.80 -0.89 -8.42
N HIS A 104 -10.72 -0.30 -7.88
CA HIS A 104 -10.77 0.76 -6.87
C HIS A 104 -11.52 0.40 -5.59
N LYS A 105 -11.41 -0.84 -5.15
CA LYS A 105 -12.15 -1.34 -3.99
C LYS A 105 -11.24 -1.98 -2.97
N ARG A 106 -11.49 -1.71 -1.68
CA ARG A 106 -10.84 -2.38 -0.57
C ARG A 106 -11.60 -3.64 -0.20
N TYR A 107 -10.83 -4.72 0.02
CA TYR A 107 -11.30 -6.01 0.50
C TYR A 107 -10.60 -6.35 1.81
N TYR A 108 -11.35 -6.87 2.75
CA TYR A 108 -10.84 -7.34 4.04
C TYR A 108 -10.80 -8.85 4.03
N TRP A 109 -9.79 -9.42 4.66
CA TRP A 109 -9.65 -10.86 4.69
C TRP A 109 -8.96 -11.37 5.94
N LYS A 110 -9.21 -12.65 6.25
CA LYS A 110 -8.60 -13.39 7.35
C LYS A 110 -8.34 -14.82 6.92
N VAL A 111 -7.46 -15.50 7.64
CA VAL A 111 -7.25 -16.94 7.49
C VAL A 111 -7.49 -17.65 8.81
N GLU A 112 -8.14 -18.78 8.74
CA GLU A 112 -8.27 -19.76 9.80
C GLU A 112 -7.34 -20.92 9.49
N ILE A 113 -6.53 -21.35 10.46
CA ILE A 113 -5.51 -22.38 10.32
C ILE A 113 -5.77 -23.47 11.35
N TRP A 114 -5.78 -24.72 10.91
CA TRP A 114 -5.82 -25.88 11.78
C TRP A 114 -4.45 -26.52 11.86
N THR A 115 -3.98 -26.72 13.06
CA THR A 115 -2.75 -27.45 13.40
C THR A 115 -3.09 -28.67 14.26
N ALA A 116 -2.11 -29.52 14.59
CA ALA A 116 -2.33 -30.60 15.52
C ALA A 116 -2.82 -30.05 16.87
N GLY A 117 -4.12 -30.18 17.12
CA GLY A 117 -4.77 -29.88 18.41
C GLY A 117 -5.39 -28.48 18.54
N LYS A 118 -5.26 -27.53 17.61
CA LYS A 118 -5.94 -26.24 17.73
C LYS A 118 -6.25 -25.56 16.39
N LYS A 119 -7.26 -24.70 16.45
CA LYS A 119 -7.56 -23.70 15.40
C LYS A 119 -6.94 -22.36 15.79
N ILE A 120 -6.26 -21.73 14.85
CA ILE A 120 -5.71 -20.36 14.95
C ILE A 120 -6.45 -19.51 13.95
N VAL A 121 -6.89 -18.31 14.37
CA VAL A 121 -7.51 -17.33 13.49
C VAL A 121 -6.60 -16.11 13.42
N SER A 122 -6.28 -15.67 12.23
CA SER A 122 -5.48 -14.45 12.04
C SER A 122 -6.27 -13.20 12.46
N LYS A 123 -5.57 -12.12 12.75
CA LYS A 123 -6.20 -10.81 12.74
C LYS A 123 -6.61 -10.49 11.31
N PRO A 124 -7.73 -9.78 11.10
CA PRO A 124 -8.11 -9.27 9.79
C PRO A 124 -7.05 -8.32 9.22
N THR A 125 -6.91 -8.35 7.92
CA THR A 125 -6.11 -7.40 7.14
C THR A 125 -6.88 -7.00 5.87
N TRP A 126 -6.28 -6.21 5.00
CA TRP A 126 -6.93 -5.76 3.78
C TRP A 126 -5.95 -5.68 2.59
N PHE A 127 -6.49 -5.67 1.40
CA PHE A 127 -5.84 -5.21 0.19
C PHE A 127 -6.79 -4.30 -0.59
N GLU A 128 -6.27 -3.44 -1.44
CA GLU A 128 -7.07 -2.52 -2.25
C GLU A 128 -6.71 -2.71 -3.72
N THR A 129 -7.74 -2.94 -4.54
CA THR A 129 -7.58 -3.08 -5.98
C THR A 129 -7.40 -1.72 -6.64
N ALA A 130 -6.69 -1.70 -7.76
CA ALA A 130 -6.53 -0.51 -8.58
C ALA A 130 -7.25 -0.67 -9.92
N LYS A 131 -6.51 -0.57 -11.01
CA LYS A 131 -6.96 -0.68 -12.39
C LYS A 131 -6.88 -2.15 -12.82
N ILE A 132 -7.96 -2.88 -12.82
CA ILE A 132 -7.98 -4.29 -13.19
C ILE A 132 -8.06 -4.46 -14.70
N ALA A 133 -8.85 -3.61 -15.37
CA ALA A 133 -8.98 -3.63 -16.82
C ALA A 133 -8.41 -2.35 -17.44
N SER A 134 -7.97 -2.43 -18.69
CA SER A 134 -7.50 -1.25 -19.46
C SER A 134 -8.56 -0.16 -19.56
N SER A 135 -9.85 -0.53 -19.59
CA SER A 135 -10.99 0.40 -19.59
C SER A 135 -11.14 1.22 -18.32
N ASP A 136 -10.48 0.82 -17.21
CA ASP A 136 -10.50 1.57 -15.96
C ASP A 136 -9.63 2.84 -16.03
N TRP A 137 -8.72 2.94 -17.02
CA TRP A 137 -7.96 4.13 -17.28
C TRP A 137 -8.82 5.17 -18.01
N LYS A 138 -8.99 6.34 -17.39
CA LYS A 138 -9.70 7.49 -17.99
C LYS A 138 -8.77 8.63 -18.37
N ALA A 139 -7.51 8.54 -17.94
CA ALA A 139 -6.50 9.54 -18.23
C ALA A 139 -5.92 9.37 -19.64
N SER A 140 -5.46 10.46 -20.22
CA SER A 140 -4.67 10.48 -21.45
C SER A 140 -3.21 10.77 -21.12
N TRP A 141 -2.30 10.29 -21.97
CA TRP A 141 -0.92 10.70 -21.92
C TRP A 141 -0.80 12.19 -22.20
N ILE A 142 0.05 12.86 -21.44
CA ILE A 142 0.37 14.27 -21.62
C ILE A 142 1.86 14.41 -21.84
N THR A 143 2.25 15.38 -22.67
CA THR A 143 3.64 15.76 -22.90
C THR A 143 3.73 17.28 -22.98
N ASP A 144 4.93 17.83 -22.92
CA ASP A 144 5.18 19.22 -23.22
C ASP A 144 5.32 19.42 -24.76
N THR A 145 5.53 20.67 -25.18
CA THR A 145 5.65 21.04 -26.60
C THR A 145 7.10 21.03 -27.11
N HIS A 146 8.06 20.68 -26.24
CA HIS A 146 9.46 20.64 -26.59
C HIS A 146 9.81 19.30 -27.29
N ASP A 147 10.83 19.34 -28.11
CA ASP A 147 11.38 18.16 -28.75
C ASP A 147 12.18 17.30 -27.75
N LYS A 148 12.61 16.12 -28.21
CA LYS A 148 13.36 15.19 -27.38
C LYS A 148 14.75 15.67 -26.98
N GLU A 149 15.29 16.65 -27.67
CA GLU A 149 16.62 17.24 -27.41
C GLU A 149 16.56 18.29 -26.30
N PHE A 150 15.36 18.69 -25.88
CA PHE A 150 15.19 19.66 -24.81
C PHE A 150 15.55 19.04 -23.45
N GLU A 151 16.69 19.43 -22.91
CA GLU A 151 17.26 18.83 -21.68
C GLU A 151 16.52 19.15 -20.37
N PRO A 152 15.88 20.31 -20.14
CA PRO A 152 15.20 20.61 -18.90
C PRO A 152 14.06 19.63 -18.62
N SER A 153 14.02 19.18 -17.37
CA SER A 153 12.99 18.29 -16.86
C SER A 153 11.59 18.93 -16.93
N PRO A 154 10.63 18.38 -17.70
CA PRO A 154 9.29 18.94 -17.81
C PRO A 154 8.58 18.99 -16.46
N ARG A 155 7.80 20.04 -16.24
CA ARG A 155 6.98 20.22 -15.05
C ARG A 155 5.53 20.45 -15.43
N PHE A 156 4.65 19.64 -14.91
CA PHE A 156 3.21 19.77 -15.10
C PHE A 156 2.56 20.23 -13.81
N ARG A 157 1.54 21.07 -13.93
CA ARG A 157 0.78 21.58 -12.80
C ARG A 157 -0.68 21.71 -13.17
N LYS A 158 -1.57 21.27 -12.26
CA LYS A 158 -3.01 21.47 -12.40
C LYS A 158 -3.63 21.85 -11.07
N VAL A 159 -4.40 22.94 -11.08
CA VAL A 159 -5.24 23.32 -9.94
C VAL A 159 -6.62 22.73 -10.13
N PHE A 160 -7.21 22.23 -9.05
CA PHE A 160 -8.56 21.68 -9.02
C PHE A 160 -9.25 21.98 -7.69
N ASN A 161 -10.56 21.83 -7.64
CA ASN A 161 -11.35 22.16 -6.46
C ASN A 161 -12.12 20.92 -5.98
N ALA A 162 -11.86 20.52 -4.72
CA ALA A 162 -12.60 19.48 -4.03
C ALA A 162 -13.82 20.10 -3.32
N GLN A 163 -15.00 19.93 -3.87
CA GLN A 163 -16.22 20.57 -3.36
C GLN A 163 -16.72 20.00 -2.04
N LYS A 164 -16.40 18.73 -1.74
CA LYS A 164 -16.82 18.00 -0.54
C LYS A 164 -15.62 17.70 0.37
N PRO A 165 -15.85 17.43 1.66
CA PRO A 165 -14.83 16.84 2.51
C PRO A 165 -14.29 15.54 1.90
N ILE A 166 -12.97 15.34 2.02
CA ILE A 166 -12.29 14.16 1.47
C ILE A 166 -12.40 13.03 2.50
N ALA A 167 -13.08 11.95 2.15
CA ALA A 167 -13.10 10.74 2.95
C ALA A 167 -11.95 9.80 2.58
N GLU A 168 -11.76 9.59 1.28
CA GLU A 168 -10.65 8.82 0.71
C GLU A 168 -10.28 9.38 -0.66
N ALA A 169 -8.97 9.37 -0.97
CA ALA A 169 -8.47 9.78 -2.28
C ALA A 169 -7.27 8.94 -2.69
N ARG A 170 -7.25 8.53 -3.96
CA ARG A 170 -6.16 7.77 -4.56
C ARG A 170 -5.62 8.49 -5.79
N CYS A 171 -4.32 8.51 -5.93
CA CYS A 171 -3.65 8.98 -7.12
C CYS A 171 -3.01 7.79 -7.85
N TYR A 172 -3.42 7.57 -9.10
CA TYR A 172 -2.83 6.59 -10.00
C TYR A 172 -2.00 7.36 -11.02
N ILE A 173 -0.70 7.10 -11.05
CA ILE A 173 0.21 7.85 -11.90
C ILE A 173 1.23 6.94 -12.57
N SER A 174 1.48 7.21 -13.84
CA SER A 174 2.54 6.61 -14.62
C SER A 174 3.33 7.70 -15.33
N GLY A 175 4.59 7.41 -15.63
CA GLY A 175 5.45 8.28 -16.42
C GLY A 175 6.44 7.42 -17.20
N LEU A 176 6.74 7.84 -18.44
CA LEU A 176 7.84 7.27 -19.20
C LEU A 176 9.13 7.95 -18.71
N GLY A 177 10.09 7.16 -18.27
CA GLY A 177 11.23 7.66 -17.50
C GLY A 177 10.89 7.70 -16.00
N TYR A 178 11.18 8.80 -15.34
CA TYR A 178 10.91 9.01 -13.92
C TYR A 178 9.96 10.16 -13.68
N TYR A 179 9.30 10.18 -12.52
CA TYR A 179 8.53 11.33 -12.06
C TYR A 179 8.69 11.55 -10.55
N GLN A 180 8.49 12.80 -10.14
CA GLN A 180 8.23 13.17 -8.76
C GLN A 180 6.84 13.79 -8.67
N LEU A 181 5.98 13.20 -7.85
CA LEU A 181 4.60 13.68 -7.61
C LEU A 181 4.58 14.65 -6.44
N TYR A 182 3.82 15.73 -6.60
CA TYR A 182 3.55 16.73 -5.56
C TYR A 182 2.05 16.92 -5.40
N MET A 183 1.61 17.11 -4.16
CA MET A 183 0.25 17.52 -3.84
C MET A 183 0.31 18.70 -2.87
N ASN A 184 -0.27 19.84 -3.25
CA ASN A 184 -0.26 21.07 -2.45
C ASN A 184 1.15 21.55 -2.01
N GLY A 185 2.18 21.24 -2.82
CA GLY A 185 3.57 21.59 -2.54
C GLY A 185 4.37 20.50 -1.83
N GLU A 186 3.72 19.49 -1.27
CA GLU A 186 4.38 18.39 -0.56
C GLU A 186 4.67 17.21 -1.51
N ILE A 187 5.81 16.57 -1.31
CA ILE A 187 6.21 15.37 -2.07
C ILE A 187 5.34 14.19 -1.66
N ILE A 188 4.78 13.49 -2.63
CA ILE A 188 4.01 12.27 -2.44
C ILE A 188 4.87 11.05 -2.77
N GLY A 189 4.88 10.10 -1.82
CA GLY A 189 5.67 8.87 -1.93
C GLY A 189 7.05 8.99 -1.30
N LYS A 190 7.72 7.85 -1.18
CA LYS A 190 9.04 7.74 -0.51
C LYS A 190 10.17 7.38 -1.48
N SER A 191 9.84 7.04 -2.72
CA SER A 191 10.80 6.63 -3.75
C SER A 191 10.96 7.75 -4.77
N SER A 192 12.20 8.03 -5.15
CA SER A 192 12.54 9.06 -6.14
C SER A 192 12.68 8.52 -7.56
N LEU A 193 12.70 7.19 -7.74
CA LEU A 193 12.91 6.54 -9.04
C LEU A 193 11.67 5.73 -9.42
N ASN A 194 10.56 6.42 -9.63
CA ASN A 194 9.29 5.82 -10.04
C ASN A 194 8.87 6.27 -11.44
N PRO A 195 8.16 5.42 -12.18
CA PRO A 195 7.93 3.99 -11.94
C PRO A 195 9.19 3.16 -12.21
N GLY A 196 9.15 1.86 -11.87
CA GLY A 196 10.22 0.93 -12.26
C GLY A 196 10.33 0.83 -13.79
N PHE A 197 11.56 0.59 -14.27
CA PHE A 197 11.84 0.42 -15.71
C PHE A 197 11.19 -0.84 -16.27
N THR A 198 10.68 -0.73 -17.49
CA THR A 198 10.18 -1.84 -18.31
C THR A 198 10.45 -1.55 -19.79
N ASP A 199 10.27 -2.53 -20.65
CA ASP A 199 10.14 -2.28 -22.09
C ASP A 199 8.83 -1.53 -22.33
N TYR A 200 8.93 -0.22 -22.54
CA TYR A 200 7.75 0.67 -22.67
C TYR A 200 6.86 0.35 -23.86
N SER A 201 7.37 -0.39 -24.87
CA SER A 201 6.57 -0.84 -26.00
C SER A 201 5.61 -1.99 -25.63
N LYS A 202 5.89 -2.70 -24.53
CA LYS A 202 5.13 -3.87 -24.07
C LYS A 202 4.35 -3.59 -22.80
N ARG A 203 4.95 -2.87 -21.84
CA ARG A 203 4.37 -2.65 -20.55
C ARG A 203 4.88 -1.35 -19.92
N VAL A 204 3.96 -0.57 -19.38
CA VAL A 204 4.26 0.60 -18.57
C VAL A 204 3.71 0.38 -17.16
N LEU A 205 4.57 0.54 -16.14
CA LEU A 205 4.18 0.43 -14.75
C LEU A 205 3.55 1.75 -14.28
N TYR A 206 2.69 1.65 -13.29
CA TYR A 206 2.13 2.80 -12.59
C TYR A 206 2.22 2.60 -11.07
N ASN A 207 2.11 3.70 -10.34
CA ASN A 207 2.04 3.67 -8.89
C ASN A 207 0.68 4.15 -8.40
N THR A 208 0.26 3.61 -7.28
CA THR A 208 -0.93 4.03 -6.54
C THR A 208 -0.51 4.66 -5.22
N TYR A 209 -0.99 5.89 -4.98
CA TYR A 209 -0.73 6.61 -3.73
C TYR A 209 -2.04 6.91 -2.99
N ASP A 210 -2.02 6.74 -1.68
CA ASP A 210 -3.02 7.35 -0.82
C ASP A 210 -2.67 8.83 -0.67
N VAL A 211 -3.55 9.70 -1.15
CA VAL A 211 -3.38 11.15 -1.08
C VAL A 211 -4.47 11.82 -0.23
N THR A 212 -5.17 11.03 0.57
CA THR A 212 -6.28 11.50 1.41
C THR A 212 -5.86 12.66 2.30
N GLU A 213 -4.77 12.48 3.05
CA GLU A 213 -4.26 13.48 3.98
C GLU A 213 -3.56 14.67 3.30
N ALA A 214 -3.15 14.50 2.03
CA ALA A 214 -2.50 15.55 1.26
C ALA A 214 -3.50 16.50 0.59
N LEU A 215 -4.78 16.17 0.61
CA LEU A 215 -5.86 16.95 0.02
C LEU A 215 -6.69 17.68 1.07
N GLN A 216 -7.24 18.82 0.69
CA GLN A 216 -8.15 19.61 1.51
C GLN A 216 -9.44 19.91 0.76
N LYS A 217 -10.51 20.21 1.49
CA LYS A 217 -11.70 20.79 0.89
C LYS A 217 -11.37 22.16 0.30
N GLY A 218 -11.83 22.43 -0.90
CA GLY A 218 -11.51 23.66 -1.63
C GLY A 218 -10.40 23.46 -2.65
N THR A 219 -9.57 24.46 -2.83
CA THR A 219 -8.53 24.49 -3.87
C THR A 219 -7.36 23.59 -3.52
N ASN A 220 -6.98 22.73 -4.45
CA ASN A 220 -5.82 21.86 -4.39
C ASN A 220 -4.98 22.02 -5.66
N CYS A 221 -3.70 21.64 -5.57
CA CYS A 221 -2.78 21.68 -6.68
C CYS A 221 -2.01 20.37 -6.76
N ILE A 222 -2.09 19.69 -7.91
CA ILE A 222 -1.21 18.57 -8.24
C ILE A 222 -0.06 19.09 -9.11
N GLY A 223 1.16 18.65 -8.81
CA GLY A 223 2.36 18.93 -9.57
C GLY A 223 3.10 17.64 -9.90
N VAL A 224 3.70 17.57 -11.08
CA VAL A 224 4.54 16.45 -11.50
C VAL A 224 5.79 17.03 -12.15
N GLN A 225 6.95 16.60 -11.69
CA GLN A 225 8.23 16.87 -12.36
C GLN A 225 8.68 15.53 -12.97
N LEU A 226 9.00 15.54 -14.26
CA LEU A 226 9.53 14.36 -14.95
C LEU A 226 11.06 14.33 -14.86
N GLY A 227 11.61 13.12 -14.99
CA GLY A 227 13.02 12.88 -15.25
C GLY A 227 13.14 11.98 -16.48
N ASN A 228 14.15 12.19 -17.30
CA ASN A 228 14.31 11.47 -18.57
C ASN A 228 14.38 9.96 -18.38
N GLY A 229 15.15 9.48 -17.40
CA GLY A 229 15.35 8.06 -17.18
C GLY A 229 15.78 7.35 -18.46
N TRP A 230 15.32 6.14 -18.64
CA TRP A 230 15.61 5.32 -19.83
C TRP A 230 14.72 5.63 -21.04
N PHE A 231 13.68 6.42 -20.87
CA PHE A 231 12.76 6.76 -21.97
C PHE A 231 13.36 7.81 -22.94
N ASN A 232 14.06 8.78 -22.39
CA ASN A 232 14.67 9.86 -23.15
C ASN A 232 16.17 9.92 -22.84
N GLU A 233 16.85 8.80 -23.07
CA GLU A 233 18.28 8.72 -22.91
C GLU A 233 18.97 9.38 -24.10
N GLN A 234 19.86 10.34 -23.81
CA GLN A 234 20.55 11.14 -24.83
C GLN A 234 22.00 10.67 -25.06
N THR A 235 22.46 9.68 -24.32
CA THR A 235 23.79 9.12 -24.47
C THR A 235 23.75 7.78 -25.18
N ALA A 236 24.75 7.53 -26.05
CA ALA A 236 24.92 6.19 -26.63
C ALA A 236 25.22 5.19 -25.51
N THR A 237 24.27 4.31 -25.24
CA THR A 237 24.46 3.25 -24.23
C THR A 237 25.01 1.98 -24.87
N VAL A 238 25.77 1.24 -24.06
CA VAL A 238 26.27 -0.11 -24.42
C VAL A 238 25.11 -1.11 -24.58
N TRP A 239 23.90 -0.75 -24.12
CA TRP A 239 22.74 -1.65 -24.01
C TRP A 239 21.76 -1.57 -25.17
N CYS A 240 21.95 -0.66 -26.14
CA CYS A 240 21.14 -0.59 -27.39
C CYS A 240 19.63 -0.83 -27.21
N PHE A 241 19.01 -0.19 -26.21
CA PHE A 241 17.57 -0.16 -26.09
C PHE A 241 17.02 0.89 -27.08
N HIS A 242 16.59 0.44 -28.25
CA HIS A 242 15.89 1.23 -29.27
C HIS A 242 14.40 0.95 -29.25
#